data_89687a723d7b4cbc4c5ab234deb154d6
#
_entry.id   89687a723d7b4cbc4c5ab234deb154d6
#
_cell.length_a   1.000
_cell.length_b   1.000
_cell.length_c   1.000
_cell.angle_alpha   90.00
_cell.angle_beta   90.00
_cell.angle_gamma   90.00
#
_symmetry.space_group_name_H-M   'P 1'
#
loop_
_entity.id
_entity.type
_entity.pdbx_description
1 polymer ?
#
loop_
_entity_poly.entity_id
_entity_poly.type
_entity_poly.pdbx_seq_one_letter_code
_entity_poly.pdbx_strand_id
1 'polypeptide(L)'
;MQVLTPQECAEIVNEFDSIDGKIDENSQHYYFNSAGIGNLPSTLQHVDKITKRLLNKYPDIKFSNTYTRQYNKGSILKLHTDRVGLDLTLSVCLEKKTPIAWPLNISRAVWHGDWRLDVDEARFKKEYDSYDPSEGVGALCEGRKNPHWREEFKCGDDERAVYVFYHWTFPKKTYKPTIKINLPQIDVYENFLSKTECQLLINTAAKKLERSLVVDASTGGAVLHSNRTSSGMSFQVGENLLIEEIERRVAELTGIPVAHGEGLQVLKYEIGQEYKPHYDYFDPNSPALDKEIKNNRITTVLMYLNTPDDGGGTTFPDAGITIEAKQGSIVVFSYPDPNPESKTLHGGLPVISGEKWIATKWLRKREF
;
A
#
# COMPACT_ATOMS: atom_id res chain seq x y z
N MET A 1 13.56 -14.31 19.18
CA MET A 1 13.79 -13.39 20.34
C MET A 1 13.03 -13.94 21.54
N GLN A 2 13.69 -14.17 22.71
CA GLN A 2 12.98 -14.56 23.95
C GLN A 2 12.12 -13.39 24.44
N VAL A 3 10.83 -13.56 24.56
CA VAL A 3 9.86 -12.52 24.95
C VAL A 3 9.03 -12.87 26.17
N LEU A 4 8.73 -14.15 26.38
CA LEU A 4 8.01 -14.66 27.53
C LEU A 4 8.88 -15.69 28.26
N THR A 5 8.71 -15.80 29.59
CA THR A 5 9.29 -16.86 30.39
C THR A 5 8.41 -18.12 30.28
N PRO A 6 8.92 -19.33 30.63
CA PRO A 6 8.10 -20.52 30.64
C PRO A 6 6.86 -20.41 31.56
N GLN A 7 6.99 -19.69 32.71
CA GLN A 7 5.86 -19.45 33.60
C GLN A 7 4.79 -18.58 32.94
N GLU A 8 5.19 -17.47 32.28
CA GLU A 8 4.26 -16.58 31.54
C GLU A 8 3.56 -17.34 30.40
N CYS A 9 4.27 -18.25 29.71
CA CYS A 9 3.67 -19.12 28.70
C CYS A 9 2.61 -20.04 29.29
N ALA A 10 2.93 -20.70 30.43
CA ALA A 10 2.01 -21.62 31.10
C ALA A 10 0.75 -20.89 31.62
N GLU A 11 0.88 -19.65 32.13
CA GLU A 11 -0.26 -18.81 32.55
C GLU A 11 -1.21 -18.53 31.38
N ILE A 12 -0.67 -18.17 30.22
CA ILE A 12 -1.46 -17.91 29.00
C ILE A 12 -2.15 -19.18 28.51
N VAL A 13 -1.44 -20.30 28.47
CA VAL A 13 -2.01 -21.59 28.05
C VAL A 13 -3.12 -22.04 29.00
N ASN A 14 -2.94 -21.92 30.32
CA ASN A 14 -3.98 -22.27 31.31
C ASN A 14 -5.23 -21.41 31.14
N GLU A 15 -5.09 -20.10 30.96
CA GLU A 15 -6.24 -19.24 30.66
C GLU A 15 -6.92 -19.65 29.35
N PHE A 16 -6.14 -19.83 28.28
CA PHE A 16 -6.65 -20.30 26.99
C PHE A 16 -7.43 -21.60 27.12
N ASP A 17 -6.92 -22.58 27.85
CA ASP A 17 -7.55 -23.89 28.03
C ASP A 17 -8.84 -23.80 28.86
N SER A 18 -8.94 -22.85 29.80
CA SER A 18 -10.10 -22.65 30.65
C SER A 18 -11.33 -22.04 29.95
N ILE A 19 -11.15 -21.51 28.73
CA ILE A 19 -12.23 -20.82 28.02
C ILE A 19 -13.06 -21.82 27.20
N ASP A 20 -14.35 -21.85 27.44
CA ASP A 20 -15.33 -22.53 26.60
C ASP A 20 -15.70 -21.66 25.39
N GLY A 21 -15.92 -22.30 24.23
CA GLY A 21 -16.37 -21.60 23.02
C GLY A 21 -15.27 -20.87 22.25
N LYS A 22 -14.05 -21.41 22.26
CA LYS A 22 -13.00 -21.03 21.31
C LYS A 22 -13.56 -21.09 19.88
N ILE A 23 -13.34 -20.04 19.11
CA ILE A 23 -13.79 -19.99 17.72
C ILE A 23 -13.04 -21.08 16.96
N ASP A 24 -13.75 -22.15 16.62
CA ASP A 24 -13.28 -23.16 15.69
C ASP A 24 -13.36 -22.56 14.29
N GLU A 25 -12.31 -21.85 13.92
CA GLU A 25 -12.18 -21.33 12.56
C GLU A 25 -11.73 -22.46 11.64
N ASN A 26 -12.65 -23.33 11.29
CA ASN A 26 -12.62 -24.03 10.02
C ASN A 26 -12.84 -23.03 8.88
N SER A 27 -12.13 -21.92 8.90
CA SER A 27 -12.09 -21.04 7.74
C SER A 27 -11.34 -21.79 6.65
N GLN A 28 -12.10 -22.25 5.66
CA GLN A 28 -11.66 -23.10 4.55
C GLN A 28 -10.49 -22.51 3.74
N HIS A 29 -10.02 -21.30 4.11
CA HIS A 29 -9.03 -20.57 3.32
C HIS A 29 -7.61 -20.56 3.89
N TYR A 30 -7.41 -20.52 5.24
CA TYR A 30 -6.07 -20.32 5.80
C TYR A 30 -5.69 -21.26 6.95
N TYR A 31 -6.66 -21.73 7.74
CA TYR A 31 -6.42 -22.57 8.90
C TYR A 31 -7.26 -23.82 8.81
N PHE A 32 -6.64 -24.94 9.04
CA PHE A 32 -7.31 -26.21 9.10
C PHE A 32 -7.08 -26.83 10.48
N ASN A 33 -8.14 -27.36 11.11
CA ASN A 33 -8.08 -28.02 12.41
C ASN A 33 -7.39 -27.22 13.52
N SER A 34 -7.78 -25.95 13.67
CA SER A 34 -7.24 -25.06 14.69
C SER A 34 -8.35 -24.30 15.39
N ALA A 35 -8.13 -23.90 16.65
CA ALA A 35 -9.05 -23.08 17.43
C ALA A 35 -8.31 -21.89 18.03
N GLY A 36 -8.97 -20.73 18.15
CA GLY A 36 -8.32 -19.54 18.67
C GLY A 36 -9.25 -18.54 19.35
N ILE A 37 -8.64 -17.59 20.06
CA ILE A 37 -9.31 -16.50 20.74
C ILE A 37 -8.44 -15.24 20.77
N GLY A 38 -9.05 -14.07 20.62
CA GLY A 38 -8.38 -12.79 20.67
C GLY A 38 -8.32 -12.17 22.06
N ASN A 39 -7.27 -11.39 22.30
CA ASN A 39 -7.14 -10.45 23.41
C ASN A 39 -7.34 -11.06 24.81
N LEU A 40 -6.71 -12.21 25.09
CA LEU A 40 -6.69 -12.78 26.43
C LEU A 40 -6.03 -11.80 27.42
N PRO A 41 -6.58 -11.59 28.64
CA PRO A 41 -5.96 -10.78 29.68
C PRO A 41 -4.50 -11.15 29.96
N SER A 42 -4.19 -12.43 30.06
CA SER A 42 -2.81 -12.92 30.24
C SER A 42 -1.87 -12.58 29.09
N THR A 43 -2.37 -12.40 27.86
CA THR A 43 -1.55 -11.92 26.74
C THR A 43 -1.38 -10.42 26.79
N LEU A 44 -2.42 -9.67 27.12
CA LEU A 44 -2.44 -8.21 27.11
C LEU A 44 -1.46 -7.60 28.13
N GLN A 45 -1.27 -8.24 29.30
CA GLN A 45 -0.32 -7.76 30.31
C GLN A 45 1.13 -7.69 29.86
N HIS A 46 1.49 -8.40 28.78
CA HIS A 46 2.85 -8.42 28.25
C HIS A 46 3.09 -7.41 27.11
N VAL A 47 2.04 -6.79 26.60
CA VAL A 47 2.10 -5.89 25.43
C VAL A 47 3.11 -4.76 25.60
N ASP A 48 3.07 -4.06 26.74
CA ASP A 48 3.97 -2.92 27.00
C ASP A 48 5.44 -3.35 27.04
N LYS A 49 5.73 -4.47 27.72
CA LYS A 49 7.09 -5.05 27.80
C LYS A 49 7.64 -5.39 26.42
N ILE A 50 6.79 -6.01 25.58
CA ILE A 50 7.19 -6.43 24.23
C ILE A 50 7.31 -5.21 23.32
N THR A 51 6.34 -4.31 23.33
CA THR A 51 6.34 -3.09 22.51
C THR A 51 7.60 -2.24 22.78
N LYS A 52 7.97 -2.01 24.04
CA LYS A 52 9.19 -1.27 24.38
C LYS A 52 10.47 -1.84 23.75
N ARG A 53 10.56 -3.16 23.57
CA ARG A 53 11.71 -3.80 22.91
C ARG A 53 11.71 -3.57 21.40
N LEU A 54 10.53 -3.40 20.81
CA LEU A 54 10.38 -3.20 19.37
C LEU A 54 10.56 -1.74 18.94
N LEU A 55 10.32 -0.77 19.84
CA LEU A 55 10.38 0.66 19.54
C LEU A 55 11.77 1.13 19.04
N ASN A 56 12.85 0.46 19.43
CA ASN A 56 14.19 0.78 18.92
C ASN A 56 14.31 0.57 17.40
N LYS A 57 13.61 -0.42 16.86
CA LYS A 57 13.63 -0.75 15.43
C LYS A 57 12.44 -0.18 14.69
N TYR A 58 11.30 -0.09 15.36
CA TYR A 58 10.02 0.36 14.81
C TYR A 58 9.46 1.47 15.71
N PRO A 59 9.97 2.71 15.60
CA PRO A 59 9.44 3.83 16.36
C PRO A 59 7.97 4.08 16.00
N ASP A 60 7.21 4.51 16.99
CA ASP A 60 5.81 4.92 16.86
C ASP A 60 4.80 3.82 16.50
N ILE A 61 5.19 2.54 16.54
CA ILE A 61 4.21 1.44 16.38
C ILE A 61 3.13 1.53 17.44
N LYS A 62 1.90 1.20 17.04
CA LYS A 62 0.75 1.13 17.94
C LYS A 62 0.26 -0.30 18.05
N PHE A 63 0.04 -0.75 19.27
CA PHE A 63 -0.55 -2.06 19.51
C PHE A 63 -1.94 -2.15 18.86
N SER A 64 -2.22 -3.27 18.22
CA SER A 64 -3.50 -3.58 17.57
C SER A 64 -4.30 -4.60 18.39
N ASN A 65 -3.80 -5.83 18.46
CA ASN A 65 -4.46 -6.92 19.17
C ASN A 65 -3.50 -8.07 19.46
N THR A 66 -3.94 -9.01 20.31
CA THR A 66 -3.34 -10.34 20.40
C THR A 66 -4.32 -11.40 19.89
N TYR A 67 -3.79 -12.53 19.46
CA TYR A 67 -4.58 -13.69 19.10
C TYR A 67 -3.85 -14.96 19.53
N THR A 68 -4.48 -15.78 20.36
CA THR A 68 -3.93 -17.06 20.80
C THR A 68 -4.60 -18.19 20.02
N ARG A 69 -3.80 -19.10 19.48
CA ARG A 69 -4.31 -20.19 18.64
C ARG A 69 -3.64 -21.51 18.97
N GLN A 70 -4.47 -22.52 19.08
CA GLN A 70 -4.04 -23.93 19.15
C GLN A 70 -4.09 -24.55 17.75
N TYR A 71 -3.10 -25.37 17.47
CA TYR A 71 -2.96 -26.17 16.26
C TYR A 71 -2.84 -27.64 16.63
N ASN A 72 -3.57 -28.47 15.90
CA ASN A 72 -3.62 -29.91 16.09
C ASN A 72 -3.12 -30.62 14.82
N LYS A 73 -3.09 -31.94 14.82
CA LYS A 73 -2.73 -32.74 13.65
C LYS A 73 -3.48 -32.33 12.40
N GLY A 74 -2.75 -32.17 11.30
CA GLY A 74 -3.30 -31.73 10.01
C GLY A 74 -3.50 -30.20 9.89
N SER A 75 -3.24 -29.42 10.95
CA SER A 75 -3.29 -27.96 10.82
C SER A 75 -2.29 -27.47 9.77
N ILE A 76 -2.74 -26.49 8.99
CA ILE A 76 -1.92 -25.84 7.97
C ILE A 76 -2.14 -24.33 8.03
N LEU A 77 -1.10 -23.56 7.84
CA LEU A 77 -1.19 -22.11 7.60
C LEU A 77 -0.76 -21.87 6.16
N LYS A 78 -1.73 -21.67 5.27
CA LYS A 78 -1.44 -21.41 3.85
C LYS A 78 -0.61 -20.14 3.69
N LEU A 79 0.12 -20.05 2.60
CA LEU A 79 0.87 -18.85 2.24
C LEU A 79 -0.07 -17.64 2.20
N HIS A 80 0.23 -16.61 2.98
CA HIS A 80 -0.58 -15.38 3.06
C HIS A 80 0.27 -14.21 3.56
N THR A 81 -0.28 -13.02 3.48
CA THR A 81 0.13 -11.86 4.26
C THR A 81 -0.97 -11.49 5.23
N ASP A 82 -0.63 -10.79 6.29
CA ASP A 82 -1.60 -10.32 7.26
C ASP A 82 -2.51 -9.24 6.67
N ARG A 83 -3.72 -9.15 7.21
CA ARG A 83 -4.70 -8.13 6.81
C ARG A 83 -4.27 -6.72 7.20
N VAL A 84 -4.92 -5.73 6.62
CA VAL A 84 -4.77 -4.32 6.99
C VAL A 84 -4.94 -4.12 8.50
N GLY A 85 -4.01 -3.38 9.11
CA GLY A 85 -3.99 -3.13 10.56
C GLY A 85 -3.17 -4.15 11.37
N LEU A 86 -2.52 -5.12 10.70
CA LEU A 86 -1.57 -6.05 11.30
C LEU A 86 -0.23 -5.92 10.57
N ASP A 87 0.39 -4.73 10.68
CA ASP A 87 1.58 -4.40 9.88
C ASP A 87 2.83 -5.13 10.38
N LEU A 88 2.91 -5.35 11.70
CA LEU A 88 4.01 -6.07 12.34
C LEU A 88 3.42 -7.19 13.22
N THR A 89 3.89 -8.41 13.01
CA THR A 89 3.42 -9.62 13.70
C THR A 89 4.56 -10.31 14.40
N LEU A 90 4.37 -10.58 15.69
CA LEU A 90 5.26 -11.42 16.52
C LEU A 90 4.54 -12.71 16.87
N SER A 91 4.95 -13.82 16.24
CA SER A 91 4.44 -15.16 16.56
C SER A 91 5.29 -15.81 17.65
N VAL A 92 4.74 -16.04 18.83
CA VAL A 92 5.43 -16.62 20.00
C VAL A 92 4.90 -18.01 20.27
N CYS A 93 5.79 -19.00 20.38
CA CYS A 93 5.44 -20.33 20.84
C CYS A 93 5.14 -20.30 22.35
N LEU A 94 3.96 -20.73 22.75
CA LEU A 94 3.58 -20.85 24.16
C LEU A 94 3.74 -22.27 24.69
N GLU A 95 3.35 -23.24 23.89
CA GLU A 95 3.43 -24.67 24.21
C GLU A 95 3.64 -25.46 22.92
N LYS A 96 4.48 -26.48 23.00
CA LYS A 96 4.69 -27.40 21.89
C LYS A 96 4.83 -28.84 22.44
N LYS A 97 3.70 -29.51 22.54
CA LYS A 97 3.61 -30.92 23.02
C LYS A 97 3.87 -31.89 21.89
N THR A 98 5.03 -31.78 21.26
CA THR A 98 5.48 -32.67 20.19
C THR A 98 6.97 -32.47 19.94
N PRO A 99 7.73 -33.51 19.61
CA PRO A 99 9.12 -33.39 19.17
C PRO A 99 9.24 -32.91 17.71
N ILE A 100 8.12 -32.87 16.97
CA ILE A 100 8.11 -32.54 15.54
C ILE A 100 8.33 -31.05 15.34
N ALA A 101 9.28 -30.70 14.49
CA ALA A 101 9.48 -29.33 14.05
C ALA A 101 8.29 -28.85 13.19
N TRP A 102 7.79 -27.66 13.51
CA TRP A 102 6.70 -27.02 12.73
C TRP A 102 6.98 -25.55 12.51
N PRO A 103 7.94 -25.24 11.63
CA PRO A 103 8.45 -23.88 11.48
C PRO A 103 7.44 -22.94 10.82
N LEU A 104 7.53 -21.68 11.22
CA LEU A 104 7.00 -20.57 10.47
C LEU A 104 8.01 -20.21 9.38
N ASN A 105 7.59 -20.31 8.13
CA ASN A 105 8.39 -19.91 6.98
C ASN A 105 7.99 -18.48 6.59
N ILE A 106 8.99 -17.62 6.38
CA ILE A 106 8.79 -16.21 6.03
C ILE A 106 9.58 -15.93 4.75
N SER A 107 8.88 -15.53 3.69
CA SER A 107 9.49 -15.19 2.42
C SER A 107 10.43 -14.00 2.55
N ARG A 108 11.59 -14.06 1.86
CA ARG A 108 12.48 -12.91 1.68
C ARG A 108 11.97 -11.97 0.60
N ALA A 109 11.15 -12.46 -0.32
CA ALA A 109 10.46 -11.63 -1.29
C ALA A 109 9.34 -10.86 -0.59
N VAL A 110 9.33 -9.55 -0.82
CA VAL A 110 8.31 -8.66 -0.25
C VAL A 110 7.08 -8.67 -1.15
N TRP A 111 5.93 -8.77 -0.50
CA TRP A 111 4.63 -8.59 -1.14
C TRP A 111 4.01 -7.30 -0.66
N HIS A 112 3.33 -6.56 -1.54
CA HIS A 112 2.78 -5.24 -1.25
C HIS A 112 1.26 -5.17 -1.42
N GLY A 113 0.47 -6.20 -1.40
CA GLY A 113 -0.94 -6.19 -1.65
C GLY A 113 -1.86 -6.63 -0.55
N ASP A 114 -3.07 -6.96 -0.98
CA ASP A 114 -4.11 -7.44 -0.12
C ASP A 114 -3.75 -8.83 0.45
N TRP A 115 -4.33 -9.17 1.60
CA TRP A 115 -4.16 -10.44 2.30
C TRP A 115 -4.64 -11.67 1.50
N ARG A 116 -5.45 -11.47 0.45
CA ARG A 116 -5.91 -12.53 -0.46
C ARG A 116 -4.96 -12.65 -1.64
N LEU A 117 -4.12 -13.66 -1.56
CA LEU A 117 -3.14 -13.93 -2.60
C LEU A 117 -3.68 -14.94 -3.61
N ASP A 118 -4.04 -14.49 -4.82
CA ASP A 118 -3.91 -15.29 -6.03
C ASP A 118 -2.44 -15.24 -6.47
N VAL A 119 -1.56 -15.89 -5.70
CA VAL A 119 -0.12 -15.71 -5.87
C VAL A 119 0.49 -16.90 -6.52
N ASP A 120 1.49 -16.62 -7.35
CA ASP A 120 2.52 -17.57 -7.70
C ASP A 120 3.31 -17.97 -6.43
N GLU A 121 2.82 -18.97 -5.71
CA GLU A 121 3.44 -19.50 -4.50
C GLU A 121 4.91 -19.84 -4.72
N ALA A 122 5.28 -20.32 -5.91
CA ALA A 122 6.64 -20.72 -6.24
C ALA A 122 7.60 -19.53 -6.11
N ARG A 123 7.17 -18.29 -6.43
CA ARG A 123 7.98 -17.08 -6.28
C ARG A 123 8.35 -16.82 -4.82
N PHE A 124 7.38 -16.94 -3.92
CA PHE A 124 7.59 -16.63 -2.50
C PHE A 124 8.21 -17.76 -1.71
N LYS A 125 8.02 -19.00 -2.15
CA LYS A 125 8.64 -20.18 -1.56
C LYS A 125 10.05 -20.46 -2.09
N LYS A 126 10.58 -19.64 -3.01
CA LYS A 126 11.93 -19.81 -3.57
C LYS A 126 13.03 -19.45 -2.57
N GLU A 127 12.88 -18.35 -1.85
CA GLU A 127 13.85 -17.87 -0.85
C GLU A 127 13.08 -17.43 0.40
N TYR A 128 13.30 -18.14 1.49
CA TYR A 128 12.64 -17.89 2.77
C TYR A 128 13.50 -18.25 3.96
N ASP A 129 13.16 -17.73 5.10
CA ASP A 129 13.73 -18.10 6.39
C ASP A 129 12.72 -18.94 7.17
N SER A 130 13.18 -20.00 7.84
CA SER A 130 12.36 -20.89 8.66
C SER A 130 12.66 -20.70 10.14
N TYR A 131 11.62 -20.52 10.93
CA TYR A 131 11.70 -20.31 12.37
C TYR A 131 10.81 -21.32 13.10
N ASP A 132 11.43 -22.25 13.84
CA ASP A 132 10.73 -23.16 14.77
C ASP A 132 11.09 -22.78 16.21
N PRO A 133 10.45 -21.73 16.77
CA PRO A 133 10.83 -21.21 18.07
C PRO A 133 10.46 -22.18 19.20
N SER A 134 11.32 -22.27 20.21
CA SER A 134 11.01 -22.88 21.49
C SER A 134 10.03 -22.01 22.30
N GLU A 135 9.50 -22.56 23.39
CA GLU A 135 8.58 -21.85 24.28
C GLU A 135 9.12 -20.50 24.75
N GLY A 136 8.28 -19.48 24.69
CA GLY A 136 8.58 -18.09 25.01
C GLY A 136 9.42 -17.35 23.95
N VAL A 137 9.87 -18.02 22.91
CA VAL A 137 10.61 -17.39 21.79
C VAL A 137 9.67 -16.98 20.69
N GLY A 138 9.88 -15.78 20.14
CA GLY A 138 9.06 -15.22 19.06
C GLY A 138 9.82 -15.02 17.75
N ALA A 139 9.13 -15.28 16.63
CA ALA A 139 9.50 -14.88 15.29
C ALA A 139 8.75 -13.59 14.91
N LEU A 140 9.47 -12.59 14.44
CA LEU A 140 8.95 -11.27 14.10
C LEU A 140 9.01 -11.07 12.59
N CYS A 141 7.90 -10.63 11.98
CA CYS A 141 7.83 -10.27 10.56
C CYS A 141 6.96 -9.03 10.34
N GLU A 142 7.19 -8.33 9.24
CA GLU A 142 6.24 -7.35 8.73
C GLU A 142 5.12 -8.10 8.00
N GLY A 143 4.11 -8.55 8.77
CA GLY A 143 3.12 -9.53 8.34
C GLY A 143 2.38 -9.16 7.06
N ARG A 144 2.15 -7.85 6.81
CA ARG A 144 1.55 -7.37 5.55
C ARG A 144 2.50 -7.41 4.35
N LYS A 145 3.81 -7.41 4.57
CA LYS A 145 4.81 -7.36 3.49
C LYS A 145 5.51 -8.67 3.24
N ASN A 146 5.68 -9.46 4.29
CA ASN A 146 6.37 -10.74 4.21
C ASN A 146 5.36 -11.88 4.12
N PRO A 147 5.12 -12.47 2.94
CA PRO A 147 4.34 -13.69 2.82
C PRO A 147 4.90 -14.77 3.72
N HIS A 148 4.03 -15.40 4.49
CA HIS A 148 4.45 -16.40 5.45
C HIS A 148 3.46 -17.57 5.53
N TRP A 149 3.96 -18.74 5.95
CA TRP A 149 3.17 -19.99 5.97
C TRP A 149 3.77 -21.01 6.91
N ARG A 150 2.97 -22.03 7.23
CA ARG A 150 3.41 -23.28 7.85
C ARG A 150 2.88 -24.43 7.04
N GLU A 151 3.72 -25.44 6.81
CA GLU A 151 3.30 -26.67 6.16
C GLU A 151 2.37 -27.48 7.08
N GLU A 152 1.80 -28.58 6.59
CA GLU A 152 0.93 -29.46 7.38
C GLU A 152 1.61 -29.92 8.68
N PHE A 153 0.93 -29.75 9.81
CA PHE A 153 1.40 -30.20 11.12
C PHE A 153 1.18 -31.69 11.29
N LYS A 154 2.22 -32.46 11.08
CA LYS A 154 2.21 -33.95 11.10
C LYS A 154 2.50 -34.51 12.50
N CYS A 155 1.88 -33.97 13.52
CA CYS A 155 2.01 -34.43 14.88
C CYS A 155 1.09 -35.64 15.21
N GLY A 156 1.22 -36.22 16.39
CA GLY A 156 0.33 -37.27 16.90
C GLY A 156 -1.09 -36.72 17.19
N ASP A 157 -2.05 -37.62 17.37
CA ASP A 157 -3.46 -37.25 17.60
C ASP A 157 -3.67 -36.50 18.92
N ASP A 158 -2.88 -36.81 19.96
CA ASP A 158 -2.92 -36.18 21.28
C ASP A 158 -1.88 -35.04 21.42
N GLU A 159 -1.19 -34.68 20.35
CA GLU A 159 -0.18 -33.65 20.33
C GLU A 159 -0.74 -32.32 19.81
N ARG A 160 -0.21 -31.20 20.32
CA ARG A 160 -0.62 -29.87 19.93
C ARG A 160 0.52 -28.86 19.99
N ALA A 161 0.30 -27.72 19.34
CA ALA A 161 1.11 -26.54 19.52
C ALA A 161 0.20 -25.31 19.78
N VAL A 162 0.57 -24.46 20.74
CA VAL A 162 -0.15 -23.24 21.06
C VAL A 162 0.76 -22.05 20.83
N TYR A 163 0.28 -21.08 20.08
CA TYR A 163 1.00 -19.85 19.76
C TYR A 163 0.16 -18.64 20.16
N VAL A 164 0.82 -17.55 20.58
CA VAL A 164 0.21 -16.23 20.63
C VAL A 164 0.84 -15.34 19.56
N PHE A 165 -0.01 -14.58 18.91
CA PHE A 165 0.36 -13.56 17.93
C PHE A 165 0.12 -12.20 18.57
N TYR A 166 1.16 -11.36 18.60
CA TYR A 166 1.05 -9.95 18.98
C TYR A 166 1.14 -9.13 17.71
N HIS A 167 0.22 -8.21 17.53
CA HIS A 167 0.13 -7.40 16.33
C HIS A 167 0.23 -5.91 16.64
N TRP A 168 0.95 -5.19 15.79
CA TRP A 168 1.05 -3.74 15.82
C TRP A 168 0.74 -3.17 14.43
N THR A 169 0.27 -1.91 14.44
CA THR A 169 0.14 -1.09 13.23
C THR A 169 1.29 -0.09 13.17
N PHE A 170 1.75 0.20 11.96
CA PHE A 170 2.56 1.39 11.75
C PHE A 170 1.67 2.63 11.79
N PRO A 171 2.18 3.76 12.30
CA PRO A 171 1.42 4.99 12.31
C PRO A 171 1.05 5.37 10.88
N LYS A 172 -0.18 5.82 10.69
CA LYS A 172 -0.58 6.42 9.41
C LYS A 172 0.33 7.61 9.15
N LYS A 173 0.98 7.62 7.99
CA LYS A 173 1.82 8.73 7.59
C LYS A 173 0.92 9.95 7.41
N THR A 174 1.07 10.95 8.28
CA THR A 174 0.38 12.23 8.12
C THR A 174 1.23 13.13 7.25
N TYR A 175 0.65 13.59 6.15
CA TYR A 175 1.31 14.51 5.26
C TYR A 175 0.89 15.93 5.60
N LYS A 176 1.86 16.82 5.77
CA LYS A 176 1.61 18.26 5.86
C LYS A 176 2.08 18.91 4.56
N PRO A 177 1.29 19.79 3.94
CA PRO A 177 1.75 20.45 2.74
C PRO A 177 2.93 21.36 3.07
N THR A 178 3.97 21.32 2.24
CA THR A 178 5.11 22.23 2.29
C THR A 178 4.78 23.57 1.61
N ILE A 179 3.88 23.54 0.64
CA ILE A 179 3.32 24.71 -0.02
C ILE A 179 1.80 24.54 -0.04
N LYS A 180 1.08 25.61 0.33
CA LYS A 180 -0.36 25.67 0.25
C LYS A 180 -0.79 26.97 -0.43
N ILE A 181 -1.57 26.87 -1.51
CA ILE A 181 -2.10 27.97 -2.27
C ILE A 181 -3.61 27.81 -2.31
N ASN A 182 -4.34 28.87 -2.05
CA ASN A 182 -5.79 28.82 -1.94
C ASN A 182 -6.51 29.07 -3.28
N LEU A 183 -5.88 29.82 -4.21
CA LEU A 183 -6.43 30.06 -5.55
C LEU A 183 -5.28 30.23 -6.56
N PRO A 184 -5.06 29.26 -7.47
CA PRO A 184 -5.73 27.95 -7.53
C PRO A 184 -5.57 27.15 -6.23
N GLN A 185 -6.47 26.21 -5.97
CA GLN A 185 -6.34 25.35 -4.80
C GLN A 185 -5.24 24.30 -5.07
N ILE A 186 -4.05 24.55 -4.53
CA ILE A 186 -2.86 23.68 -4.71
C ILE A 186 -2.22 23.40 -3.36
N ASP A 187 -2.00 22.13 -3.09
CA ASP A 187 -1.18 21.67 -1.98
C ASP A 187 0.01 20.85 -2.53
N VAL A 188 1.24 21.16 -2.06
CA VAL A 188 2.45 20.40 -2.41
C VAL A 188 2.93 19.64 -1.20
N TYR A 189 3.21 18.35 -1.39
CA TYR A 189 3.70 17.47 -0.32
C TYR A 189 5.03 16.85 -0.74
N GLU A 190 6.05 17.02 0.09
CA GLU A 190 7.34 16.36 -0.12
C GLU A 190 7.37 14.96 0.50
N ASN A 191 8.23 14.09 -0.04
CA ASN A 191 8.44 12.72 0.46
C ASN A 191 7.16 11.88 0.55
N PHE A 192 6.20 12.11 -0.35
CA PHE A 192 5.01 11.28 -0.48
C PHE A 192 5.37 9.91 -1.00
N LEU A 193 6.15 9.83 -2.09
CA LEU A 193 6.73 8.60 -2.58
C LEU A 193 8.19 8.46 -2.09
N SER A 194 8.58 7.24 -1.75
CA SER A 194 9.97 6.91 -1.55
C SER A 194 10.74 6.82 -2.86
N LYS A 195 12.06 6.94 -2.82
CA LYS A 195 12.92 6.75 -4.02
C LYS A 195 12.72 5.36 -4.65
N THR A 196 12.52 4.33 -3.81
CA THR A 196 12.28 2.96 -4.28
C THR A 196 10.96 2.85 -5.02
N GLU A 197 9.86 3.44 -4.52
CA GLU A 197 8.57 3.45 -5.20
C GLU A 197 8.64 4.20 -6.54
N CYS A 198 9.30 5.35 -6.57
CA CYS A 198 9.56 6.09 -7.81
C CYS A 198 10.29 5.23 -8.84
N GLN A 199 11.36 4.54 -8.43
CA GLN A 199 12.14 3.70 -9.33
C GLN A 199 11.37 2.48 -9.83
N LEU A 200 10.53 1.87 -8.97
CA LEU A 200 9.68 0.74 -9.37
C LEU A 200 8.63 1.17 -10.42
N LEU A 201 8.00 2.33 -10.23
CA LEU A 201 7.07 2.90 -11.22
C LEU A 201 7.77 3.15 -12.57
N ILE A 202 8.94 3.79 -12.55
CA ILE A 202 9.73 4.06 -13.75
C ILE A 202 10.11 2.74 -14.46
N ASN A 203 10.68 1.78 -13.74
CA ASN A 203 11.15 0.51 -14.31
C ASN A 203 10.02 -0.32 -14.93
N THR A 204 8.83 -0.26 -14.32
CA THR A 204 7.65 -0.97 -14.82
C THR A 204 7.10 -0.28 -16.05
N ALA A 205 6.97 1.05 -16.02
CA ALA A 205 6.44 1.83 -17.11
C ALA A 205 7.36 1.85 -18.34
N ALA A 206 8.68 1.94 -18.14
CA ALA A 206 9.66 2.02 -19.23
C ALA A 206 9.55 0.90 -20.27
N LYS A 207 9.03 -0.25 -19.86
CA LYS A 207 8.85 -1.43 -20.75
C LYS A 207 7.59 -1.36 -21.63
N LYS A 208 6.67 -0.43 -21.33
CA LYS A 208 5.33 -0.35 -21.94
C LYS A 208 4.99 1.06 -22.44
N LEU A 209 6.00 1.94 -22.58
CA LEU A 209 5.74 3.32 -23.01
C LEU A 209 5.26 3.37 -24.46
N GLU A 210 4.17 4.11 -24.66
CA GLU A 210 3.65 4.47 -25.96
C GLU A 210 3.54 5.99 -26.08
N ARG A 211 3.44 6.52 -27.29
CA ARG A 211 3.22 7.95 -27.51
C ARG A 211 1.90 8.38 -26.85
N SER A 212 1.97 9.40 -25.97
CA SER A 212 0.80 9.85 -25.23
C SER A 212 -0.26 10.47 -26.14
N LEU A 213 -1.52 10.11 -25.90
CA LEU A 213 -2.68 10.67 -26.58
C LEU A 213 -3.29 11.81 -25.74
N VAL A 214 -4.04 12.70 -26.38
CA VAL A 214 -4.92 13.67 -25.73
C VAL A 214 -6.37 13.36 -26.08
N VAL A 215 -7.30 13.74 -25.21
CA VAL A 215 -8.73 13.61 -25.51
C VAL A 215 -9.11 14.73 -26.46
N ASP A 216 -9.64 14.40 -27.62
CA ASP A 216 -10.17 15.34 -28.58
C ASP A 216 -11.48 15.92 -28.06
N ALA A 217 -11.55 17.24 -27.90
CA ALA A 217 -12.70 17.92 -27.33
C ALA A 217 -13.99 17.79 -28.16
N SER A 218 -13.85 17.53 -29.47
CA SER A 218 -15.00 17.47 -30.39
C SER A 218 -15.59 16.06 -30.49
N THR A 219 -14.75 15.03 -30.40
CA THR A 219 -15.16 13.61 -30.60
C THR A 219 -15.18 12.82 -29.31
N GLY A 220 -14.47 13.27 -28.25
CA GLY A 220 -14.22 12.49 -27.04
C GLY A 220 -13.19 11.35 -27.25
N GLY A 221 -12.68 11.18 -28.45
CA GLY A 221 -11.71 10.15 -28.79
C GLY A 221 -10.28 10.51 -28.37
N ALA A 222 -9.42 9.53 -28.23
CA ALA A 222 -8.02 9.70 -27.92
C ALA A 222 -7.22 9.92 -29.24
N VAL A 223 -6.51 11.03 -29.37
CA VAL A 223 -5.78 11.41 -30.58
C VAL A 223 -4.35 11.84 -30.26
N LEU A 224 -3.44 11.63 -31.23
CA LEU A 224 -2.12 12.22 -31.18
C LEU A 224 -2.19 13.72 -31.44
N HIS A 225 -1.58 14.52 -30.56
CA HIS A 225 -1.59 15.97 -30.70
C HIS A 225 -0.22 16.57 -30.34
N SER A 226 0.17 17.64 -31.05
CA SER A 226 1.45 18.33 -30.82
C SER A 226 1.52 19.05 -29.47
N ASN A 227 0.39 19.29 -28.80
CA ASN A 227 0.36 19.91 -27.47
C ASN A 227 0.94 19.02 -26.37
N ARG A 228 1.01 17.70 -26.59
CA ARG A 228 1.56 16.75 -25.65
C ARG A 228 2.59 15.88 -26.37
N THR A 229 3.86 16.03 -25.98
CA THR A 229 4.96 15.36 -26.66
C THR A 229 5.54 14.15 -25.90
N SER A 230 5.01 13.84 -24.71
CA SER A 230 5.43 12.73 -23.86
C SER A 230 5.13 11.35 -24.43
N SER A 231 5.79 10.33 -23.85
CA SER A 231 5.38 8.93 -23.92
C SER A 231 4.83 8.50 -22.57
N GLY A 232 3.90 7.55 -22.54
CA GLY A 232 3.29 7.11 -21.28
C GLY A 232 2.68 5.73 -21.36
N MET A 233 2.28 5.23 -20.18
CA MET A 233 1.45 4.05 -20.00
C MET A 233 0.52 4.27 -18.82
N SER A 234 -0.57 3.53 -18.75
CA SER A 234 -1.50 3.59 -17.63
C SER A 234 -1.60 2.24 -16.95
N PHE A 235 -1.55 2.24 -15.62
CA PHE A 235 -1.94 1.11 -14.79
C PHE A 235 -3.45 1.13 -14.58
N GLN A 236 -4.06 -0.05 -14.53
CA GLN A 236 -5.44 -0.18 -14.04
C GLN A 236 -5.51 0.15 -12.54
N VAL A 237 -6.69 0.50 -12.05
CA VAL A 237 -6.92 0.67 -10.61
C VAL A 237 -6.61 -0.65 -9.91
N GLY A 238 -5.76 -0.60 -8.88
CA GLY A 238 -5.36 -1.78 -8.12
C GLY A 238 -4.56 -2.83 -8.91
N GLU A 239 -3.98 -2.50 -10.08
CA GLU A 239 -3.30 -3.47 -10.96
C GLU A 239 -2.23 -4.29 -10.24
N ASN A 240 -1.59 -3.71 -9.27
CA ASN A 240 -0.62 -4.35 -8.40
C ASN A 240 -0.52 -3.57 -7.09
N LEU A 241 0.22 -4.10 -6.16
CA LEU A 241 0.26 -3.63 -4.78
C LEU A 241 0.96 -2.31 -4.55
N LEU A 242 1.89 -1.95 -5.43
CA LEU A 242 2.47 -0.62 -5.42
C LEU A 242 1.40 0.40 -5.80
N ILE A 243 0.60 0.09 -6.83
CA ILE A 243 -0.49 0.95 -7.29
C ILE A 243 -1.56 1.06 -6.21
N GLU A 244 -2.03 -0.06 -5.64
CA GLU A 244 -3.00 -0.06 -4.53
C GLU A 244 -2.53 0.80 -3.35
N GLU A 245 -1.28 0.63 -2.91
CA GLU A 245 -0.75 1.38 -1.78
C GLU A 245 -0.65 2.89 -2.08
N ILE A 246 -0.27 3.27 -3.30
CA ILE A 246 -0.26 4.67 -3.74
C ILE A 246 -1.68 5.21 -3.76
N GLU A 247 -2.63 4.48 -4.35
CA GLU A 247 -4.05 4.88 -4.45
C GLU A 247 -4.70 5.01 -3.08
N ARG A 248 -4.41 4.10 -2.16
CA ARG A 248 -4.88 4.17 -0.77
C ARG A 248 -4.35 5.43 -0.07
N ARG A 249 -3.05 5.73 -0.22
CA ARG A 249 -2.45 6.95 0.36
C ARG A 249 -3.01 8.23 -0.27
N VAL A 250 -3.27 8.22 -1.56
CA VAL A 250 -3.95 9.34 -2.25
C VAL A 250 -5.36 9.53 -1.69
N ALA A 251 -6.13 8.46 -1.52
CA ALA A 251 -7.47 8.53 -0.95
C ALA A 251 -7.46 9.04 0.51
N GLU A 252 -6.50 8.59 1.34
CA GLU A 252 -6.33 9.10 2.70
C GLU A 252 -5.95 10.58 2.74
N LEU A 253 -5.11 11.03 1.80
CA LEU A 253 -4.66 12.41 1.70
C LEU A 253 -5.78 13.37 1.24
N THR A 254 -6.52 12.97 0.21
CA THR A 254 -7.53 13.83 -0.44
C THR A 254 -8.92 13.69 0.17
N GLY A 255 -9.18 12.62 0.93
CA GLY A 255 -10.51 12.26 1.40
C GLY A 255 -11.44 11.71 0.30
N ILE A 256 -10.93 11.50 -0.93
CA ILE A 256 -11.70 10.98 -2.06
C ILE A 256 -11.46 9.47 -2.16
N PRO A 257 -12.51 8.62 -2.18
CA PRO A 257 -12.37 7.17 -2.21
C PRO A 257 -11.57 6.67 -3.43
N VAL A 258 -10.85 5.56 -3.28
CA VAL A 258 -10.09 4.92 -4.38
C VAL A 258 -10.96 4.65 -5.60
N ALA A 259 -12.21 4.21 -5.38
CA ALA A 259 -13.19 3.93 -6.45
C ALA A 259 -13.54 5.14 -7.33
N HIS A 260 -13.23 6.37 -6.88
CA HIS A 260 -13.41 7.59 -7.67
C HIS A 260 -12.19 7.90 -8.56
N GLY A 261 -11.13 7.13 -8.48
CA GLY A 261 -9.88 7.36 -9.20
C GLY A 261 -9.84 6.70 -10.57
N GLU A 262 -9.37 7.42 -11.60
CA GLU A 262 -8.94 6.81 -12.86
C GLU A 262 -7.66 6.00 -12.64
N GLY A 263 -7.26 5.16 -13.59
CA GLY A 263 -5.98 4.45 -13.55
C GLY A 263 -4.79 5.40 -13.37
N LEU A 264 -3.70 4.92 -12.78
CA LEU A 264 -2.49 5.72 -12.59
C LEU A 264 -1.71 5.81 -13.90
N GLN A 265 -1.58 7.01 -14.47
CA GLN A 265 -0.84 7.24 -15.71
C GLN A 265 0.61 7.64 -15.42
N VAL A 266 1.58 6.90 -15.93
CA VAL A 266 3.02 7.26 -15.87
C VAL A 266 3.45 7.85 -17.21
N LEU A 267 4.19 8.95 -17.15
CA LEU A 267 4.61 9.73 -18.31
C LEU A 267 6.11 9.98 -18.25
N LYS A 268 6.75 9.88 -19.40
CA LYS A 268 8.14 10.26 -19.65
C LYS A 268 8.20 11.44 -20.61
N TYR A 269 9.03 12.42 -20.27
CA TYR A 269 9.40 13.54 -21.14
C TYR A 269 10.91 13.56 -21.33
N GLU A 270 11.34 13.61 -22.57
CA GLU A 270 12.73 13.77 -22.99
C GLU A 270 13.05 15.26 -23.20
N ILE A 271 14.31 15.59 -23.44
CA ILE A 271 14.76 16.95 -23.69
C ILE A 271 13.91 17.62 -24.77
N GLY A 272 13.45 18.82 -24.52
CA GLY A 272 12.57 19.61 -25.38
C GLY A 272 11.11 19.20 -25.36
N GLN A 273 10.74 18.10 -24.70
CA GLN A 273 9.35 17.67 -24.58
C GLN A 273 8.61 18.44 -23.48
N GLU A 274 7.35 18.72 -23.76
CA GLU A 274 6.48 19.51 -22.90
C GLU A 274 5.02 19.04 -22.97
N TYR A 275 4.20 19.55 -22.09
CA TYR A 275 2.75 19.52 -22.23
C TYR A 275 2.22 20.95 -22.08
N LYS A 276 1.67 21.50 -23.17
CA LYS A 276 1.15 22.87 -23.20
C LYS A 276 0.03 23.08 -22.18
N PRO A 277 -0.21 24.34 -21.74
CA PRO A 277 -1.26 24.62 -20.77
C PRO A 277 -2.62 24.09 -21.19
N HIS A 278 -3.26 23.37 -20.26
CA HIS A 278 -4.56 22.71 -20.44
C HIS A 278 -5.29 22.60 -19.10
N TYR A 279 -6.57 22.26 -19.15
CA TYR A 279 -7.36 21.88 -18.00
C TYR A 279 -7.51 20.35 -17.96
N ASP A 280 -7.50 19.76 -16.78
CA ASP A 280 -7.72 18.32 -16.61
C ASP A 280 -9.20 17.95 -16.53
N TYR A 281 -10.07 18.87 -16.16
CA TYR A 281 -11.50 18.66 -16.21
C TYR A 281 -12.03 18.73 -17.65
N PHE A 282 -13.13 18.02 -17.90
CA PHE A 282 -13.82 18.07 -19.17
C PHE A 282 -14.79 19.25 -19.20
N ASP A 283 -14.90 19.95 -20.34
CA ASP A 283 -15.96 20.92 -20.55
C ASP A 283 -17.32 20.23 -20.28
N PRO A 284 -18.20 20.83 -19.47
CA PRO A 284 -19.52 20.26 -19.18
C PRO A 284 -20.38 19.94 -20.42
N ASN A 285 -20.07 20.57 -21.55
CA ASN A 285 -20.73 20.34 -22.83
C ASN A 285 -19.95 19.37 -23.75
N SER A 286 -18.78 18.90 -23.32
CA SER A 286 -17.96 18.01 -24.13
C SER A 286 -18.62 16.63 -24.29
N PRO A 287 -18.58 16.04 -25.49
CA PRO A 287 -18.97 14.64 -25.71
C PRO A 287 -18.07 13.64 -24.96
N ALA A 288 -16.90 14.03 -24.50
CA ALA A 288 -16.02 13.23 -23.68
C ALA A 288 -16.55 13.02 -22.23
N LEU A 289 -17.50 13.85 -21.81
CA LEU A 289 -18.18 13.73 -20.52
C LEU A 289 -19.50 12.98 -20.71
N ASP A 290 -19.65 11.86 -19.98
CA ASP A 290 -20.93 11.15 -19.95
C ASP A 290 -22.03 12.08 -19.48
N LYS A 291 -23.01 12.33 -20.39
CA LYS A 291 -24.10 13.30 -20.17
C LYS A 291 -25.09 12.87 -19.10
N GLU A 292 -25.26 11.56 -18.89
CA GLU A 292 -26.18 11.04 -17.89
C GLU A 292 -25.56 11.05 -16.51
N ILE A 293 -24.29 10.67 -16.38
CA ILE A 293 -23.61 10.52 -15.10
C ILE A 293 -22.96 11.83 -14.67
N LYS A 294 -22.53 12.69 -15.61
CA LYS A 294 -21.81 13.95 -15.36
C LYS A 294 -20.66 13.77 -14.35
N ASN A 295 -19.91 12.68 -14.50
CA ASN A 295 -18.84 12.30 -13.58
C ASN A 295 -17.52 12.98 -13.98
N ASN A 296 -17.40 14.27 -13.74
CA ASN A 296 -16.21 15.02 -14.10
C ASN A 296 -15.07 14.81 -13.11
N ARG A 297 -13.84 15.08 -13.55
CA ARG A 297 -12.65 15.17 -12.69
C ARG A 297 -12.77 16.41 -11.81
N ILE A 298 -12.39 16.28 -10.54
CA ILE A 298 -12.45 17.34 -9.53
C ILE A 298 -11.11 17.61 -8.83
N THR A 299 -10.17 16.68 -8.95
CA THR A 299 -8.84 16.81 -8.35
C THR A 299 -7.82 16.03 -9.18
N THR A 300 -6.66 16.61 -9.35
CA THR A 300 -5.49 15.95 -9.95
C THR A 300 -4.39 15.81 -8.90
N VAL A 301 -3.80 14.62 -8.84
CA VAL A 301 -2.59 14.34 -8.05
C VAL A 301 -1.47 14.03 -9.03
N LEU A 302 -0.53 14.96 -9.15
CA LEU A 302 0.65 14.82 -9.98
C LEU A 302 1.85 14.48 -9.10
N MET A 303 2.53 13.38 -9.42
CA MET A 303 3.65 12.83 -8.65
C MET A 303 4.92 12.93 -9.47
N TYR A 304 5.99 13.48 -8.90
CA TYR A 304 7.30 13.52 -9.56
C TYR A 304 8.12 12.26 -9.20
N LEU A 305 8.42 11.44 -10.21
CA LEU A 305 9.15 10.18 -10.02
C LEU A 305 10.67 10.35 -10.06
N ASN A 306 11.14 11.44 -10.67
CA ASN A 306 12.53 11.87 -10.62
C ASN A 306 12.62 13.40 -10.57
N THR A 307 13.83 13.90 -10.40
CA THR A 307 14.17 15.32 -10.56
C THR A 307 14.97 15.42 -11.86
N PRO A 308 14.48 16.11 -12.92
CA PRO A 308 15.31 16.40 -14.08
C PRO A 308 16.49 17.28 -13.71
N ASP A 309 17.55 17.26 -14.50
CA ASP A 309 18.74 18.08 -14.24
C ASP A 309 18.45 19.57 -14.42
N ASP A 310 17.56 19.92 -15.38
CA ASP A 310 17.07 21.28 -15.59
C ASP A 310 15.71 21.28 -16.31
N GLY A 311 14.87 22.27 -16.00
CA GLY A 311 13.54 22.44 -16.60
C GLY A 311 12.49 21.48 -16.04
N GLY A 312 11.46 21.18 -16.83
CA GLY A 312 10.43 20.18 -16.52
C GLY A 312 9.49 20.52 -15.35
N GLY A 313 9.47 21.75 -14.84
CA GLY A 313 8.52 22.18 -13.81
C GLY A 313 7.07 22.08 -14.26
N THR A 314 6.12 22.18 -13.32
CA THR A 314 4.68 22.32 -13.61
C THR A 314 4.26 23.75 -13.39
N THR A 315 3.77 24.42 -14.45
CA THR A 315 3.36 25.81 -14.40
C THR A 315 1.83 25.93 -14.32
N PHE A 316 1.37 26.97 -13.61
CA PHE A 316 -0.01 27.45 -13.54
C PHE A 316 -0.05 28.90 -14.03
N PRO A 317 -0.15 29.12 -15.36
CA PRO A 317 0.02 30.46 -15.97
C PRO A 317 -0.92 31.52 -15.42
N ASP A 318 -2.19 31.18 -15.22
CA ASP A 318 -3.22 32.13 -14.69
C ASP A 318 -2.93 32.62 -13.27
N ALA A 319 -2.06 31.89 -12.56
CA ALA A 319 -1.64 32.23 -11.21
C ALA A 319 -0.19 32.73 -11.15
N GLY A 320 0.57 32.66 -12.25
CA GLY A 320 1.98 33.00 -12.28
C GLY A 320 2.87 32.11 -11.42
N ILE A 321 2.47 30.83 -11.25
CA ILE A 321 3.14 29.89 -10.33
C ILE A 321 3.82 28.80 -11.16
N THR A 322 5.04 28.42 -10.74
CA THR A 322 5.72 27.23 -11.25
C THR A 322 6.21 26.40 -10.05
N ILE A 323 5.95 25.10 -10.10
CA ILE A 323 6.37 24.12 -9.11
C ILE A 323 7.46 23.26 -9.73
N GLU A 324 8.62 23.22 -9.09
CA GLU A 324 9.74 22.41 -9.54
C GLU A 324 9.48 20.92 -9.38
N ALA A 325 9.98 20.13 -10.33
CA ALA A 325 9.90 18.69 -10.28
C ALA A 325 10.93 18.12 -9.31
N LYS A 326 10.48 17.74 -8.10
CA LYS A 326 11.31 17.14 -7.06
C LYS A 326 10.90 15.69 -6.82
N GLN A 327 11.84 14.75 -6.96
CA GLN A 327 11.57 13.32 -6.79
C GLN A 327 10.85 13.01 -5.47
N GLY A 328 9.78 12.22 -5.57
CA GLY A 328 8.98 11.78 -4.43
C GLY A 328 7.98 12.81 -3.91
N SER A 329 7.99 14.05 -4.43
CA SER A 329 6.96 15.05 -4.11
C SER A 329 5.74 14.91 -5.01
N ILE A 330 4.61 15.41 -4.50
CA ILE A 330 3.35 15.47 -5.26
C ILE A 330 2.74 16.86 -5.20
N VAL A 331 2.01 17.19 -6.24
CA VAL A 331 1.18 18.39 -6.36
C VAL A 331 -0.28 17.93 -6.44
N VAL A 332 -1.08 18.33 -5.48
CA VAL A 332 -2.52 18.09 -5.47
C VAL A 332 -3.20 19.40 -5.81
N PHE A 333 -3.95 19.45 -6.89
CA PHE A 333 -4.74 20.64 -7.23
C PHE A 333 -6.18 20.27 -7.52
N SER A 334 -7.10 21.08 -6.97
CA SER A 334 -8.54 20.80 -6.94
C SER A 334 -9.33 21.85 -7.66
N TYR A 335 -10.37 21.40 -8.34
CA TYR A 335 -11.30 22.20 -9.14
C TYR A 335 -12.71 21.58 -9.00
N PRO A 336 -13.32 21.68 -7.80
CA PRO A 336 -14.63 21.05 -7.52
C PRO A 336 -15.74 21.52 -8.45
N ASP A 337 -15.61 22.75 -8.92
CA ASP A 337 -16.42 23.33 -10.00
C ASP A 337 -15.54 23.49 -11.24
N PRO A 338 -15.72 22.65 -12.28
CA PRO A 338 -14.86 22.63 -13.46
C PRO A 338 -15.13 23.85 -14.36
N ASN A 339 -14.45 24.95 -14.06
CA ASN A 339 -14.51 26.20 -14.82
C ASN A 339 -13.16 26.94 -14.75
N PRO A 340 -12.89 27.91 -15.64
CA PRO A 340 -11.65 28.68 -15.67
C PRO A 340 -11.36 29.52 -14.42
N GLU A 341 -12.38 29.88 -13.63
CA GLU A 341 -12.20 30.65 -12.40
C GLU A 341 -11.43 29.88 -11.34
N SER A 342 -11.36 28.54 -11.46
CA SER A 342 -10.50 27.69 -10.65
C SER A 342 -9.01 28.04 -10.78
N LYS A 343 -8.60 28.72 -11.87
CA LYS A 343 -7.21 29.05 -12.25
C LYS A 343 -6.28 27.83 -12.28
N THR A 344 -6.85 26.64 -12.52
CA THR A 344 -6.10 25.40 -12.62
C THR A 344 -5.63 25.06 -14.03
N LEU A 345 -5.63 26.07 -14.95
CA LEU A 345 -4.89 25.95 -16.20
C LEU A 345 -3.43 25.66 -15.85
N HIS A 346 -2.90 24.55 -16.34
CA HIS A 346 -1.54 24.11 -16.01
C HIS A 346 -0.88 23.43 -17.18
N GLY A 347 0.47 23.38 -17.14
CA GLY A 347 1.28 22.75 -18.17
C GLY A 347 2.59 22.21 -17.60
N GLY A 348 3.18 21.27 -18.33
CA GLY A 348 4.54 20.80 -18.06
C GLY A 348 5.52 21.58 -18.90
N LEU A 349 6.41 22.34 -18.27
CA LEU A 349 7.46 23.09 -18.95
C LEU A 349 8.43 22.13 -19.68
N PRO A 350 9.10 22.60 -20.74
CA PRO A 350 10.09 21.80 -21.45
C PRO A 350 11.18 21.27 -20.51
N VAL A 351 11.59 20.03 -20.73
CA VAL A 351 12.80 19.49 -20.12
C VAL A 351 14.01 20.08 -20.84
N ILE A 352 14.89 20.74 -20.10
CA ILE A 352 16.09 21.38 -20.66
C ILE A 352 17.26 20.42 -20.64
N SER A 353 17.41 19.67 -19.55
CA SER A 353 18.46 18.67 -19.39
C SER A 353 17.98 17.47 -18.56
N GLY A 354 18.49 16.28 -18.88
CA GLY A 354 18.05 15.02 -18.31
C GLY A 354 16.73 14.53 -18.91
N GLU A 355 15.93 13.88 -18.11
CA GLU A 355 14.58 13.39 -18.44
C GLU A 355 13.62 13.66 -17.29
N LYS A 356 12.32 13.75 -17.57
CA LYS A 356 11.30 13.91 -16.54
C LYS A 356 10.34 12.74 -16.56
N TRP A 357 10.11 12.16 -15.37
CA TRP A 357 9.11 11.13 -15.16
C TRP A 357 8.10 11.60 -14.12
N ILE A 358 6.83 11.47 -14.45
CA ILE A 358 5.71 11.77 -13.55
C ILE A 358 4.71 10.63 -13.53
N ALA A 359 3.92 10.55 -12.46
CA ALA A 359 2.68 9.79 -12.45
C ALA A 359 1.52 10.73 -12.15
N THR A 360 0.39 10.56 -12.83
CA THR A 360 -0.81 11.37 -12.67
C THR A 360 -1.98 10.49 -12.28
N LYS A 361 -2.71 10.90 -11.24
CA LYS A 361 -3.95 10.28 -10.79
C LYS A 361 -5.06 11.33 -10.83
N TRP A 362 -6.07 11.09 -11.65
CA TRP A 362 -7.26 11.91 -11.69
C TRP A 362 -8.35 11.33 -10.79
N LEU A 363 -8.97 12.19 -10.01
CA LEU A 363 -10.04 11.84 -9.11
C LEU A 363 -11.34 12.49 -9.58
N ARG A 364 -12.39 11.69 -9.63
CA ARG A 364 -13.70 12.09 -10.13
C ARG A 364 -14.67 12.38 -9.00
N LYS A 365 -15.76 13.06 -9.33
CA LYS A 365 -16.83 13.42 -8.37
C LYS A 365 -17.56 12.19 -7.82
N ARG A 366 -17.60 11.10 -8.58
CA ARG A 366 -18.29 9.85 -8.25
C ARG A 366 -17.39 8.67 -8.62
N GLU A 367 -17.80 7.49 -8.28
CA GLU A 367 -17.17 6.24 -8.67
C GLU A 367 -16.98 6.15 -10.18
N PHE A 368 -15.80 5.65 -10.62
CA PHE A 368 -15.35 5.61 -12.01
C PHE A 368 -15.21 4.17 -12.50
#